data_4876dee96839abc6f7a557a1ac044513
#
_entry.id   4876dee96839abc6f7a557a1ac044513
#
_cell.length_a   1.000
_cell.length_b   1.000
_cell.length_c   1.000
_cell.angle_alpha   90.00
_cell.angle_beta   90.00
_cell.angle_gamma   90.00
#
_symmetry.space_group_name_H-M   'P 1'
#
loop_
_entity.id
_entity.type
_entity.pdbx_description
1 polymer ?
#
loop_
_entity_poly.entity_id
_entity_poly.type
_entity_poly.pdbx_seq_one_letter_code
_entity_poly.pdbx_strand_id
1 'polypeptide(L)'
;MGARKRESANRRKEALKTQYFAKLNNVPTSPRKMRLAADMVRGMEVFKALGVLKFSNKEASQRLEKLLRSAIANWEQKNERKAENGELYISTIYVDCAAMLKRLRPCLLYTSDAADDMQCVD
;
A
#
# COMPACT_ATOMS: atom_id res chain seq x y z
N MET A 1 5.31 -32.06 -20.41
CA MET A 1 4.34 -31.32 -19.61
C MET A 1 4.97 -30.46 -18.51
N GLY A 2 6.00 -30.95 -17.85
CA GLY A 2 6.68 -30.17 -16.80
C GLY A 2 7.50 -29.01 -17.28
N ALA A 3 7.97 -29.04 -18.52
CA ALA A 3 8.88 -28.03 -19.06
C ALA A 3 8.23 -26.64 -19.17
N ARG A 4 7.00 -26.57 -19.66
CA ARG A 4 6.29 -25.29 -19.85
C ARG A 4 6.05 -24.59 -18.51
N LYS A 5 5.61 -25.32 -17.50
CA LYS A 5 5.40 -24.75 -16.16
C LYS A 5 6.72 -24.35 -15.51
N ARG A 6 7.76 -25.14 -15.72
CA ARG A 6 9.10 -24.87 -15.20
C ARG A 6 9.67 -23.60 -15.83
N GLU A 7 9.56 -23.45 -17.12
CA GLU A 7 10.03 -22.26 -17.82
C GLU A 7 9.27 -21.01 -17.39
N SER A 8 7.96 -21.12 -17.22
CA SER A 8 7.15 -20.00 -16.72
C SER A 8 7.56 -19.61 -15.31
N ALA A 9 7.78 -20.59 -14.43
CA ALA A 9 8.24 -20.33 -13.06
C ALA A 9 9.62 -19.70 -13.04
N ASN A 10 10.52 -20.16 -13.90
CA ASN A 10 11.87 -19.61 -13.99
C ASN A 10 11.85 -18.16 -14.47
N ARG A 11 11.02 -17.85 -15.47
CA ARG A 11 10.86 -16.48 -15.93
C ARG A 11 10.36 -15.55 -14.84
N ARG A 12 9.41 -16.00 -14.03
CA ARG A 12 8.90 -15.21 -12.90
C ARG A 12 9.99 -14.96 -11.87
N LYS A 13 10.77 -15.99 -11.56
CA LYS A 13 11.87 -15.87 -10.59
C LYS A 13 12.94 -14.89 -11.08
N GLU A 14 13.29 -14.95 -12.35
CA GLU A 14 14.25 -14.03 -12.94
C GLU A 14 13.73 -12.60 -12.95
N ALA A 15 12.45 -12.41 -13.30
CA ALA A 15 11.82 -11.10 -13.28
C ALA A 15 11.81 -10.52 -11.86
N LEU A 16 11.57 -11.35 -10.84
CA LEU A 16 11.56 -10.90 -9.45
C LEU A 16 12.94 -10.47 -8.95
N LYS A 17 14.01 -11.00 -9.53
CA LYS A 17 15.36 -10.59 -9.13
C LYS A 17 15.66 -9.14 -9.48
N THR A 18 15.03 -8.61 -10.50
CA THR A 18 15.23 -7.23 -10.95
C THR A 18 14.15 -6.27 -10.47
N GLN A 19 13.13 -6.79 -9.78
CA GLN A 19 12.06 -5.97 -9.21
C GLN A 19 12.33 -5.67 -7.74
N TYR A 20 12.03 -4.45 -7.36
CA TYR A 20 12.19 -3.99 -6.00
C TYR A 20 10.86 -3.43 -5.52
N PHE A 21 10.34 -3.99 -4.44
CA PHE A 21 9.04 -3.60 -3.93
C PHE A 21 9.00 -3.65 -2.41
N ALA A 22 7.99 -3.00 -1.85
CA ALA A 22 7.67 -3.08 -0.43
C ALA A 22 6.17 -3.15 -0.27
N LYS A 23 5.73 -3.82 0.77
CA LYS A 23 4.31 -3.98 1.10
C LYS A 23 4.06 -3.51 2.52
N LEU A 24 2.95 -2.85 2.72
CA LEU A 24 2.46 -2.47 4.04
C LEU A 24 1.08 -3.07 4.22
N ASN A 25 0.97 -3.99 5.16
CA ASN A 25 -0.27 -4.71 5.42
C ASN A 25 -0.90 -4.26 6.74
N ASN A 26 -2.20 -4.49 6.87
CA ASN A 26 -2.93 -4.23 8.11
C ASN A 26 -2.86 -2.77 8.57
N VAL A 27 -3.07 -1.86 7.63
CA VAL A 27 -3.07 -0.43 7.93
C VAL A 27 -4.48 -0.01 8.33
N PRO A 28 -4.67 0.49 9.55
CA PRO A 28 -6.00 0.89 10.04
C PRO A 28 -6.41 2.26 9.51
N THR A 29 -6.40 2.43 8.21
CA THR A 29 -6.73 3.69 7.54
C THR A 29 -7.61 3.39 6.34
N SER A 30 -8.50 4.33 6.01
CA SER A 30 -9.36 4.18 4.84
C SER A 30 -8.53 4.06 3.56
N PRO A 31 -8.80 3.06 2.70
CA PRO A 31 -8.09 2.94 1.42
C PRO A 31 -8.25 4.17 0.54
N ARG A 32 -9.41 4.82 0.59
CA ARG A 32 -9.68 6.04 -0.17
C ARG A 32 -8.72 7.16 0.21
N LYS A 33 -8.47 7.35 1.50
CA LYS A 33 -7.55 8.37 2.00
C LYS A 33 -6.10 8.03 1.65
N MET A 34 -5.74 6.77 1.75
CA MET A 34 -4.40 6.30 1.36
C MET A 34 -4.15 6.51 -0.12
N ARG A 35 -5.17 6.29 -0.96
CA ARG A 35 -5.04 6.49 -2.41
C ARG A 35 -4.76 7.93 -2.79
N LEU A 36 -5.33 8.88 -2.07
CA LEU A 36 -5.05 10.29 -2.30
C LEU A 36 -3.57 10.60 -2.08
N ALA A 37 -3.00 10.07 -1.02
CA ALA A 37 -1.57 10.24 -0.74
C ALA A 37 -0.70 9.52 -1.76
N ALA A 38 -1.11 8.32 -2.18
CA ALA A 38 -0.38 7.57 -3.20
C ALA A 38 -0.39 8.29 -4.55
N ASP A 39 -1.50 8.92 -4.90
CA ASP A 39 -1.60 9.66 -6.17
C ASP A 39 -0.65 10.85 -6.24
N MET A 40 -0.33 11.47 -5.10
CA MET A 40 0.60 12.60 -5.06
C MET A 40 2.02 12.21 -5.47
N VAL A 41 2.42 10.99 -5.24
CA VAL A 41 3.81 10.57 -5.45
C VAL A 41 3.98 9.59 -6.61
N ARG A 42 2.90 9.25 -7.29
CA ARG A 42 2.97 8.30 -8.40
C ARG A 42 3.82 8.86 -9.55
N GLY A 43 4.81 8.08 -9.97
CA GLY A 43 5.68 8.46 -11.07
C GLY A 43 6.78 9.44 -10.72
N MET A 44 6.91 9.81 -9.46
CA MET A 44 7.95 10.73 -9.00
C MET A 44 9.26 10.01 -8.70
N GLU A 45 10.34 10.77 -8.75
CA GLU A 45 11.61 10.32 -8.21
C GLU A 45 11.48 10.05 -6.71
N VAL A 46 12.18 9.04 -6.24
CA VAL A 46 12.03 8.52 -4.89
C VAL A 46 12.35 9.57 -3.81
N PHE A 47 13.45 10.27 -3.93
CA PHE A 47 13.83 11.26 -2.92
C PHE A 47 12.92 12.48 -2.92
N LYS A 48 12.46 12.88 -4.09
CA LYS A 48 11.48 13.96 -4.21
C LYS A 48 10.14 13.52 -3.59
N ALA A 49 9.75 12.27 -3.81
CA ALA A 49 8.54 11.73 -3.21
C ALA A 49 8.62 11.69 -1.69
N LEU A 50 9.78 11.33 -1.14
CA LEU A 50 9.99 11.37 0.30
C LEU A 50 9.78 12.77 0.87
N GLY A 51 10.30 13.79 0.19
CA GLY A 51 10.10 15.16 0.60
C GLY A 51 8.65 15.58 0.58
N VAL A 52 7.92 15.24 -0.49
CA VAL A 52 6.49 15.52 -0.60
C VAL A 52 5.70 14.87 0.52
N LEU A 53 5.97 13.61 0.81
CA LEU A 53 5.28 12.86 1.86
C LEU A 53 5.60 13.41 3.25
N LYS A 54 6.85 13.80 3.48
CA LYS A 54 7.28 14.33 4.78
C LYS A 54 6.57 15.65 5.11
N PHE A 55 6.37 16.50 4.14
CA PHE A 55 5.75 17.80 4.36
C PHE A 55 4.24 17.81 4.15
N SER A 56 3.65 16.68 3.80
CA SER A 56 2.21 16.54 3.69
C SER A 56 1.55 16.47 5.06
N ASN A 57 0.41 17.14 5.20
CA ASN A 57 -0.36 17.12 6.44
C ASN A 57 -1.21 15.86 6.62
N LYS A 58 -1.26 15.01 5.61
CA LYS A 58 -2.09 13.80 5.66
C LYS A 58 -1.41 12.71 6.50
N GLU A 59 -2.17 12.07 7.37
CA GLU A 59 -1.67 10.95 8.17
C GLU A 59 -1.18 9.81 7.29
N ALA A 60 -1.90 9.53 6.22
CA ALA A 60 -1.52 8.48 5.27
C ALA A 60 -0.12 8.69 4.70
N SER A 61 0.30 9.93 4.53
CA SER A 61 1.61 10.26 3.99
C SER A 61 2.75 9.76 4.88
N GLN A 62 2.57 9.79 6.19
CA GLN A 62 3.58 9.28 7.12
C GLN A 62 3.81 7.79 6.93
N ARG A 63 2.73 7.05 6.72
CA ARG A 63 2.80 5.60 6.50
C ARG A 63 3.46 5.27 5.17
N LEU A 64 3.12 6.03 4.14
CA LEU A 64 3.73 5.86 2.82
C LEU A 64 5.20 6.24 2.81
N GLU A 65 5.59 7.25 3.59
CA GLU A 65 7.00 7.64 3.73
C GLU A 65 7.83 6.47 4.29
N LYS A 66 7.34 5.83 5.34
CA LYS A 66 8.01 4.68 5.93
C LYS A 66 8.10 3.52 4.95
N LEU A 67 7.02 3.28 4.22
CA LEU A 67 6.99 2.22 3.22
C LEU A 67 8.00 2.49 2.10
N LEU A 68 8.07 3.71 1.64
CA LEU A 68 9.01 4.11 0.59
C LEU A 68 10.46 3.97 1.05
N ARG A 69 10.75 4.34 2.28
CA ARG A 69 12.07 4.12 2.86
C ARG A 69 12.43 2.64 2.92
N SER A 70 11.46 1.80 3.24
CA SER A 70 11.63 0.36 3.24
C SER A 70 11.96 -0.16 1.84
N ALA A 71 11.28 0.35 0.82
CA ALA A 71 11.53 -0.03 -0.56
C ALA A 71 12.94 0.36 -1.01
N ILE A 72 13.37 1.56 -0.63
CA ILE A 72 14.73 2.04 -0.91
C ILE A 72 15.78 1.14 -0.24
N ALA A 73 15.54 0.79 1.02
CA ALA A 73 16.43 -0.09 1.75
C ALA A 73 16.52 -1.48 1.10
N ASN A 74 15.40 -2.00 0.59
CA ASN A 74 15.40 -3.27 -0.12
C ASN A 74 16.25 -3.20 -1.40
N TRP A 75 16.15 -2.09 -2.11
CA TRP A 75 16.95 -1.87 -3.30
C TRP A 75 18.45 -1.78 -2.98
N GLU A 76 18.78 -0.99 -1.96
CA GLU A 76 20.16 -0.83 -1.51
C GLU A 76 20.80 -2.15 -1.08
N GLN A 77 20.02 -2.97 -0.39
CA GLN A 77 20.46 -4.28 0.07
C GLN A 77 20.74 -5.22 -1.10
N LYS A 78 19.89 -5.22 -2.12
CA LYS A 78 20.07 -6.08 -3.28
C LYS A 78 21.23 -5.65 -4.16
N ASN A 79 21.46 -4.34 -4.29
CA ASN A 79 22.51 -3.80 -5.16
C ASN A 79 23.80 -3.48 -4.42
N GLU A 80 23.82 -3.65 -3.10
CA GLU A 80 24.99 -3.44 -2.23
C GLU A 80 25.61 -2.04 -2.36
N ARG A 81 24.79 -1.05 -2.71
CA ARG A 81 25.22 0.36 -2.76
C ARG A 81 24.07 1.27 -2.40
N LYS A 82 24.40 2.50 -2.02
CA LYS A 82 23.38 3.49 -1.69
C LYS A 82 22.78 4.08 -2.96
N ALA A 83 21.48 4.40 -2.87
CA ALA A 83 20.78 5.06 -3.96
C ALA A 83 21.21 6.51 -4.09
N GLU A 84 21.40 6.97 -5.32
CA GLU A 84 21.74 8.36 -5.62
C GLU A 84 20.50 9.11 -6.10
N ASN A 85 20.55 10.44 -6.00
CA ASN A 85 19.45 11.28 -6.48
C ASN A 85 19.21 11.07 -7.98
N GLY A 86 17.96 10.92 -8.36
CA GLY A 86 17.57 10.76 -9.76
C GLY A 86 17.72 9.35 -10.31
N GLU A 87 18.19 8.42 -9.51
CA GLU A 87 18.41 7.05 -9.96
C GLU A 87 17.17 6.17 -9.86
N LEU A 88 16.34 6.41 -8.86
CA LEU A 88 15.14 5.62 -8.60
C LEU A 88 13.88 6.46 -8.75
N TYR A 89 12.82 5.84 -9.23
CA TYR A 89 11.51 6.48 -9.33
C TYR A 89 10.41 5.47 -8.97
N ILE A 90 9.25 5.98 -8.62
CA ILE A 90 8.10 5.15 -8.28
C ILE A 90 7.38 4.82 -9.58
N SER A 91 7.53 3.60 -10.05
CA SER A 91 6.87 3.15 -11.27
C SER A 91 5.42 2.77 -11.04
N THR A 92 5.16 2.04 -9.96
CA THR A 92 3.83 1.55 -9.64
C THR A 92 3.57 1.70 -8.14
N ILE A 93 2.45 2.29 -7.80
CA ILE A 93 1.98 2.37 -6.43
C ILE A 93 0.46 2.24 -6.42
N TYR A 94 -0.07 1.39 -5.56
CA TYR A 94 -1.51 1.20 -5.44
C TYR A 94 -1.89 0.78 -4.02
N VAL A 95 -3.16 0.95 -3.72
CA VAL A 95 -3.73 0.63 -2.42
C VAL A 95 -4.93 -0.28 -2.62
N ASP A 96 -4.87 -1.46 -2.05
CA ASP A 96 -5.95 -2.42 -2.10
C ASP A 96 -6.85 -2.32 -0.88
N CYS A 97 -8.11 -2.70 -1.04
CA CYS A 97 -9.05 -2.77 0.06
C CYS A 97 -8.80 -4.05 0.86
N ALA A 98 -8.96 -3.93 2.17
CA ALA A 98 -8.86 -5.07 3.08
C ALA A 98 -10.20 -5.34 3.75
N ALA A 99 -10.23 -6.35 4.59
CA ALA A 99 -11.44 -6.71 5.31
C ALA A 99 -11.90 -5.57 6.22
N MET A 100 -13.22 -5.34 6.23
CA MET A 100 -13.82 -4.35 7.09
C MET A 100 -14.25 -4.98 8.41
N LEU A 101 -14.05 -4.22 9.48
CA LEU A 101 -14.53 -4.64 10.78
C LEU A 101 -16.01 -4.26 10.92
N LYS A 102 -16.86 -5.27 11.00
CA LYS A 102 -18.29 -5.04 11.20
C LYS A 102 -18.57 -4.82 12.68
N ARG A 103 -19.25 -3.74 12.98
CA ARG A 103 -19.62 -3.40 14.37
C ARG A 103 -21.12 -3.27 14.46
N LEU A 104 -21.67 -3.78 15.57
CA LEU A 104 -23.08 -3.65 15.88
C LEU A 104 -23.28 -2.47 16.79
N ARG A 105 -24.31 -1.69 16.50
CA ARG A 105 -24.66 -0.56 17.37
C ARG A 105 -25.62 -0.98 18.46
N PRO A 106 -25.53 -0.38 19.65
CA PRO A 106 -26.44 -0.69 20.75
C PRO A 106 -27.89 -0.40 20.43
N CYS A 107 -28.18 0.44 19.47
CA CYS A 107 -29.57 0.77 19.10
C CYS A 107 -30.38 -0.44 18.69
N LEU A 108 -29.74 -1.54 18.34
CA LEU A 108 -30.42 -2.80 18.07
C LEU A 108 -31.16 -3.33 19.30
N LEU A 109 -30.77 -2.91 20.49
CA LEU A 109 -31.43 -3.30 21.72
C LEU A 109 -32.83 -2.72 21.84
N TYR A 110 -33.13 -1.64 21.16
CA TYR A 110 -34.43 -1.01 21.16
C TYR A 110 -35.40 -1.64 20.18
N THR A 111 -34.89 -2.43 19.29
CA THR A 111 -35.68 -2.99 18.22
C THR A 111 -36.03 -4.42 18.54
N SER A 112 -37.20 -4.60 19.06
CA SER A 112 -37.79 -5.94 19.15
C SER A 112 -38.37 -6.37 17.82
N ASP A 113 -38.62 -5.41 16.95
CA ASP A 113 -39.21 -5.62 15.65
C ASP A 113 -38.19 -5.48 14.53
N ALA A 114 -38.36 -6.27 13.49
CA ALA A 114 -37.50 -6.22 12.33
C ALA A 114 -37.48 -4.87 11.62
N ALA A 115 -38.62 -4.17 11.65
CA ALA A 115 -38.73 -2.87 11.00
C ALA A 115 -37.85 -1.82 11.66
N ASP A 116 -37.62 -1.97 12.96
CA ASP A 116 -36.82 -1.04 13.72
C ASP A 116 -35.31 -1.19 13.47
N ASP A 117 -34.91 -2.31 12.92
CA ASP A 117 -33.51 -2.52 12.57
C ASP A 117 -32.99 -1.47 11.60
N MET A 118 -33.88 -0.92 10.80
CA MET A 118 -33.51 0.12 9.85
C MET A 118 -33.10 1.42 10.54
N GLN A 119 -33.58 1.66 11.74
CA GLN A 119 -33.24 2.85 12.50
C GLN A 119 -31.81 2.81 13.04
N CYS A 120 -31.23 1.65 13.05
CA CYS A 120 -29.87 1.44 13.52
C CYS A 120 -28.82 1.50 12.43
N VAL A 121 -29.23 1.83 11.23
CA VAL A 121 -28.38 1.88 10.04
C VAL A 121 -27.78 3.27 9.89
N ASP A 122 -26.99 3.70 10.72
CA ASP A 122 -26.37 5.03 10.60
C ASP A 122 -24.94 4.96 10.06
#